data_e21d8e2b3471b98c44807beefd67e54d
#
_entry.id   e21d8e2b3471b98c44807beefd67e54d
#
_cell.length_a   1.000
_cell.length_b   1.000
_cell.length_c   1.000
_cell.angle_alpha   90.00
_cell.angle_beta   90.00
_cell.angle_gamma   90.00
#
_symmetry.space_group_name_H-M   'P 1'
#
loop_
_entity.id
_entity.type
_entity.pdbx_description
1 polymer ?
#
loop_
_entity_poly.entity_id
_entity_poly.type
_entity_poly.pdbx_seq_one_letter_code
_entity_poly.pdbx_strand_id
1 'polypeptide(L)'
;MTEWQFIGSVAADAIGAAIAAIGFSVISNPPRRVIPGTAILAAIGHSIRFVLLQYAGLDLASASFIAAFSIGLLSHFSAYKLFCPATVLYIPALLPMIPGMYAYRTVFSLIKFLQSSNNDNEAIHYLLEIFKNGITTASVLFALAVGATIPIFIFYKRAFTMTRASRRIKK
;
A
#
# COMPACT_ATOMS: atom_id res chain seq x y z
N MET A 1 -9.08 19.90 -14.70
CA MET A 1 -8.63 18.75 -15.53
C MET A 1 -9.80 18.32 -16.38
N THR A 2 -9.58 18.08 -17.70
CA THR A 2 -10.60 17.47 -18.54
C THR A 2 -10.80 16.01 -18.12
N GLU A 3 -11.98 15.43 -18.36
CA GLU A 3 -12.28 14.04 -17.99
C GLU A 3 -11.25 13.04 -18.57
N TRP A 4 -10.81 13.29 -19.81
CA TRP A 4 -9.79 12.47 -20.47
C TRP A 4 -8.42 12.53 -19.80
N GLN A 5 -8.02 13.69 -19.31
CA GLN A 5 -6.75 13.84 -18.56
C GLN A 5 -6.81 13.10 -17.23
N PHE A 6 -7.96 13.11 -16.56
CA PHE A 6 -8.16 12.39 -15.32
C PHE A 6 -8.08 10.88 -15.52
N ILE A 7 -8.83 10.33 -16.51
CA ILE A 7 -8.79 8.90 -16.84
C ILE A 7 -7.35 8.48 -17.20
N GLY A 8 -6.64 9.30 -17.98
CA GLY A 8 -5.25 9.06 -18.31
C GLY A 8 -4.33 9.00 -17.09
N SER A 9 -4.52 9.91 -16.11
CA SER A 9 -3.72 9.94 -14.88
C SER A 9 -4.00 8.73 -13.99
N VAL A 10 -5.27 8.32 -13.83
CA VAL A 10 -5.64 7.10 -13.08
C VAL A 10 -5.03 5.86 -13.73
N ALA A 11 -5.11 5.77 -15.08
CA ALA A 11 -4.55 4.62 -15.79
C ALA A 11 -3.02 4.56 -15.67
N ALA A 12 -2.34 5.70 -15.76
CA ALA A 12 -0.89 5.77 -15.61
C ALA A 12 -0.44 5.36 -14.19
N ASP A 13 -1.13 5.85 -13.14
CA ASP A 13 -0.86 5.46 -11.75
C ASP A 13 -1.12 3.96 -11.51
N ALA A 14 -2.23 3.44 -12.05
CA ALA A 14 -2.56 2.02 -11.96
C ALA A 14 -1.52 1.12 -12.63
N ILE A 15 -1.05 1.49 -13.83
CA ILE A 15 -0.02 0.75 -14.57
C ILE A 15 1.31 0.80 -13.81
N GLY A 16 1.72 1.99 -13.33
CA GLY A 16 2.93 2.16 -12.54
C GLY A 16 2.91 1.30 -11.29
N ALA A 17 1.79 1.29 -10.56
CA ALA A 17 1.59 0.46 -9.38
C ALA A 17 1.64 -1.04 -9.69
N ALA A 18 1.03 -1.46 -10.80
CA ALA A 18 1.06 -2.86 -11.25
C ALA A 18 2.49 -3.33 -11.54
N ILE A 19 3.28 -2.52 -12.26
CA ILE A 19 4.69 -2.84 -12.57
C ILE A 19 5.51 -2.94 -11.29
N ALA A 20 5.37 -1.97 -10.38
CA ALA A 20 6.07 -1.98 -9.09
C ALA A 20 5.69 -3.22 -8.25
N ALA A 21 4.40 -3.56 -8.19
CA ALA A 21 3.92 -4.74 -7.48
C ALA A 21 4.44 -6.06 -8.07
N ILE A 22 4.60 -6.14 -9.39
CA ILE A 22 5.27 -7.28 -10.04
C ILE A 22 6.71 -7.39 -9.53
N GLY A 23 7.47 -6.29 -9.51
CA GLY A 23 8.84 -6.27 -9.00
C GLY A 23 8.94 -6.75 -7.56
N PHE A 24 8.12 -6.21 -6.66
CA PHE A 24 8.07 -6.65 -5.26
C PHE A 24 7.61 -8.10 -5.10
N SER A 25 6.67 -8.53 -5.93
CA SER A 25 6.22 -9.92 -5.95
C SER A 25 7.35 -10.87 -6.35
N VAL A 26 8.12 -10.54 -7.39
CA VAL A 26 9.26 -11.35 -7.85
C VAL A 26 10.32 -11.50 -6.75
N ILE A 27 10.64 -10.42 -6.03
CA ILE A 27 11.57 -10.45 -4.90
C ILE A 27 11.09 -11.41 -3.80
N SER A 28 9.77 -11.47 -3.56
CA SER A 28 9.16 -12.37 -2.57
C SER A 28 9.11 -13.85 -3.02
N ASN A 29 9.50 -14.14 -4.25
CA ASN A 29 9.56 -15.49 -4.85
C ASN A 29 8.28 -16.34 -4.68
N PRO A 30 7.08 -15.81 -4.98
CA PRO A 30 5.85 -16.56 -4.91
C PRO A 30 5.68 -17.49 -6.11
N PRO A 31 4.72 -18.41 -6.08
CA PRO A 31 4.35 -19.18 -7.27
C PRO A 31 3.98 -18.23 -8.43
N ARG A 32 4.52 -18.47 -9.63
CA ARG A 32 4.34 -17.58 -10.81
C ARG A 32 2.88 -17.20 -11.10
N ARG A 33 1.94 -18.11 -10.80
CA ARG A 33 0.49 -17.89 -10.96
C ARG A 33 -0.08 -16.76 -10.11
N VAL A 34 0.63 -16.34 -9.04
CA VAL A 34 0.18 -15.31 -8.10
C VAL A 34 0.54 -13.90 -8.59
N ILE A 35 1.63 -13.76 -9.35
CA ILE A 35 2.18 -12.47 -9.78
C ILE A 35 1.13 -11.60 -10.52
N PRO A 36 0.38 -12.12 -11.51
CA PRO A 36 -0.65 -11.31 -12.18
C PRO A 36 -1.75 -10.83 -11.22
N GLY A 37 -2.14 -11.69 -10.28
CA GLY A 37 -3.13 -11.35 -9.26
C GLY A 37 -2.67 -10.17 -8.37
N THR A 38 -1.40 -10.18 -7.97
CA THR A 38 -0.80 -9.08 -7.19
C THR A 38 -0.78 -7.77 -7.98
N ALA A 39 -0.43 -7.81 -9.27
CA ALA A 39 -0.41 -6.63 -10.15
C ALA A 39 -1.81 -6.01 -10.28
N ILE A 40 -2.84 -6.83 -10.49
CA ILE A 40 -4.24 -6.38 -10.60
C ILE A 40 -4.70 -5.76 -9.28
N LEU A 41 -4.39 -6.37 -8.14
CA LEU A 41 -4.74 -5.82 -6.83
C LEU A 41 -4.08 -4.46 -6.58
N ALA A 42 -2.81 -4.31 -6.94
CA ALA A 42 -2.11 -3.04 -6.84
C ALA A 42 -2.73 -1.97 -7.73
N ALA A 43 -3.04 -2.29 -8.98
CA ALA A 43 -3.70 -1.37 -9.91
C ALA A 43 -5.04 -0.88 -9.35
N ILE A 44 -5.90 -1.80 -8.88
CA ILE A 44 -7.20 -1.46 -8.29
C ILE A 44 -7.03 -0.58 -7.05
N GLY A 45 -6.16 -0.95 -6.12
CA GLY A 45 -5.94 -0.19 -4.89
C GLY A 45 -5.40 1.21 -5.15
N HIS A 46 -4.43 1.36 -6.06
CA HIS A 46 -3.91 2.66 -6.47
C HIS A 46 -4.98 3.53 -7.12
N SER A 47 -5.78 2.97 -8.04
CA SER A 47 -6.90 3.68 -8.65
C SER A 47 -7.90 4.18 -7.60
N ILE A 48 -8.27 3.35 -6.63
CA ILE A 48 -9.15 3.73 -5.52
C ILE A 48 -8.53 4.89 -4.74
N ARG A 49 -7.27 4.77 -4.32
CA ARG A 49 -6.58 5.84 -3.58
C ARG A 49 -6.51 7.13 -4.36
N PHE A 50 -6.16 7.07 -5.64
CA PHE A 50 -6.08 8.24 -6.51
C PHE A 50 -7.42 8.97 -6.63
N VAL A 51 -8.49 8.22 -6.87
CA VAL A 51 -9.85 8.78 -6.97
C VAL A 51 -10.28 9.43 -5.66
N LEU A 52 -10.03 8.79 -4.51
CA LEU A 52 -10.38 9.33 -3.20
C LEU A 52 -9.62 10.61 -2.86
N LEU A 53 -8.34 10.70 -3.24
CA LEU A 53 -7.54 11.91 -3.06
C LEU A 53 -8.03 13.05 -3.93
N GLN A 54 -8.36 12.80 -5.19
CA GLN A 54 -8.67 13.84 -6.18
C GLN A 54 -10.14 14.29 -6.15
N TYR A 55 -11.09 13.38 -5.91
CA TYR A 55 -12.53 13.69 -5.93
C TYR A 55 -13.13 13.87 -4.54
N ALA A 56 -12.78 13.01 -3.61
CA ALA A 56 -13.34 13.09 -2.27
C ALA A 56 -12.58 14.04 -1.35
N GLY A 57 -11.41 14.56 -1.81
CA GLY A 57 -10.58 15.46 -1.01
C GLY A 57 -10.11 14.85 0.32
N LEU A 58 -10.07 13.52 0.41
CA LEU A 58 -9.62 12.84 1.61
C LEU A 58 -8.12 13.02 1.80
N ASP A 59 -7.69 13.01 3.06
CA ASP A 59 -6.27 12.97 3.39
C ASP A 59 -5.61 11.66 2.95
N LEU A 60 -4.28 11.69 2.83
CA LEU A 60 -3.50 10.56 2.31
C LEU A 60 -3.66 9.29 3.17
N ALA A 61 -3.77 9.42 4.50
CA ALA A 61 -3.91 8.27 5.40
C ALA A 61 -5.28 7.60 5.25
N SER A 62 -6.38 8.39 5.25
CA SER A 62 -7.73 7.87 5.10
C SER A 62 -7.96 7.23 3.72
N ALA A 63 -7.48 7.87 2.65
CA ALA A 63 -7.54 7.31 1.30
C ALA A 63 -6.74 5.99 1.20
N SER A 64 -5.55 5.93 1.82
CA SER A 64 -4.72 4.72 1.86
C SER A 64 -5.37 3.60 2.68
N PHE A 65 -6.07 3.93 3.77
CA PHE A 65 -6.81 2.95 4.57
C PHE A 65 -7.91 2.27 3.75
N ILE A 66 -8.75 3.04 3.05
CA ILE A 66 -9.84 2.49 2.22
C ILE A 66 -9.27 1.65 1.08
N ALA A 67 -8.22 2.11 0.42
CA ALA A 67 -7.55 1.36 -0.63
C ALA A 67 -6.94 0.05 -0.11
N ALA A 68 -6.25 0.08 1.03
CA ALA A 68 -5.67 -1.10 1.67
C ALA A 68 -6.74 -2.10 2.13
N PHE A 69 -7.85 -1.61 2.69
CA PHE A 69 -8.99 -2.45 3.03
C PHE A 69 -9.57 -3.16 1.81
N SER A 70 -9.71 -2.44 0.69
CA SER A 70 -10.19 -3.01 -0.58
C SER A 70 -9.23 -4.08 -1.12
N ILE A 71 -7.91 -3.83 -1.09
CA ILE A 71 -6.89 -4.83 -1.46
C ILE A 71 -6.97 -6.05 -0.54
N GLY A 72 -7.06 -5.87 0.78
CA GLY A 72 -7.18 -6.96 1.75
C GLY A 72 -8.40 -7.83 1.49
N LEU A 73 -9.55 -7.21 1.20
CA LEU A 73 -10.80 -7.91 0.89
C LEU A 73 -10.68 -8.71 -0.42
N LEU A 74 -10.23 -8.06 -1.50
CA LEU A 74 -10.07 -8.69 -2.81
C LEU A 74 -9.01 -9.80 -2.79
N SER A 75 -7.92 -9.62 -2.04
CA SER A 75 -6.89 -10.64 -1.87
C SER A 75 -7.43 -11.89 -1.19
N HIS A 76 -8.32 -11.73 -0.21
CA HIS A 76 -8.96 -12.85 0.46
C HIS A 76 -9.74 -13.73 -0.53
N PHE A 77 -10.56 -13.12 -1.41
CA PHE A 77 -11.30 -13.86 -2.45
C PHE A 77 -10.37 -14.48 -3.50
N SER A 78 -9.34 -13.74 -3.93
CA SER A 78 -8.38 -14.22 -4.92
C SER A 78 -7.51 -15.38 -4.41
N ALA A 79 -7.20 -15.40 -3.11
CA ALA A 79 -6.42 -16.42 -2.44
C ALA A 79 -7.03 -17.83 -2.61
N TYR A 80 -8.37 -17.93 -2.57
CA TYR A 80 -9.06 -19.20 -2.82
C TYR A 80 -8.88 -19.72 -4.24
N LYS A 81 -9.00 -18.82 -5.23
CA LYS A 81 -8.85 -19.18 -6.65
C LYS A 81 -7.42 -19.57 -6.99
N LEU A 82 -6.46 -18.91 -6.35
CA LEU A 82 -5.03 -19.10 -6.61
C LEU A 82 -4.36 -20.12 -5.68
N PHE A 83 -5.11 -20.72 -4.74
CA PHE A 83 -4.60 -21.70 -3.77
C PHE A 83 -3.34 -21.20 -3.06
N CYS A 84 -3.35 -19.96 -2.58
CA CYS A 84 -2.25 -19.34 -1.84
C CYS A 84 -2.77 -18.56 -0.64
N PRO A 85 -1.94 -18.30 0.39
CA PRO A 85 -2.31 -17.38 1.47
C PRO A 85 -2.57 -15.97 0.92
N ALA A 86 -3.56 -15.27 1.47
CA ALA A 86 -3.89 -13.90 1.06
C ALA A 86 -2.71 -12.93 1.24
N THR A 87 -1.85 -13.18 2.24
CA THR A 87 -0.64 -12.40 2.53
C THR A 87 0.32 -12.33 1.35
N VAL A 88 0.44 -13.41 0.57
CA VAL A 88 1.31 -13.47 -0.61
C VAL A 88 0.82 -12.55 -1.73
N LEU A 89 -0.47 -12.24 -1.74
CA LEU A 89 -1.11 -11.34 -2.71
C LEU A 89 -1.07 -9.89 -2.26
N TYR A 90 -1.56 -9.59 -1.02
CA TYR A 90 -1.75 -8.19 -0.63
C TYR A 90 -0.46 -7.50 -0.21
N ILE A 91 0.52 -8.20 0.38
CA ILE A 91 1.76 -7.55 0.82
C ILE A 91 2.48 -6.87 -0.36
N PRO A 92 2.85 -7.57 -1.46
CA PRO A 92 3.48 -6.91 -2.59
C PRO A 92 2.59 -5.87 -3.28
N ALA A 93 1.26 -6.03 -3.23
CA ALA A 93 0.32 -5.07 -3.80
C ALA A 93 0.25 -3.75 -3.01
N LEU A 94 0.53 -3.77 -1.71
CA LEU A 94 0.55 -2.58 -0.85
C LEU A 94 1.89 -1.83 -0.89
N LEU A 95 2.99 -2.49 -1.19
CA LEU A 95 4.32 -1.87 -1.16
C LEU A 95 4.45 -0.61 -2.01
N PRO A 96 3.87 -0.52 -3.22
CA PRO A 96 3.88 0.72 -4.00
C PRO A 96 3.16 1.89 -3.33
N MET A 97 2.26 1.63 -2.35
CA MET A 97 1.51 2.66 -1.63
C MET A 97 2.29 3.28 -0.47
N ILE A 98 3.42 2.72 -0.09
CA ILE A 98 4.27 3.27 0.97
C ILE A 98 4.72 4.67 0.58
N PRO A 99 4.55 5.68 1.46
CA PRO A 99 4.82 7.08 1.13
C PRO A 99 6.33 7.36 1.21
N GLY A 100 7.11 6.77 0.30
CA GLY A 100 8.58 6.84 0.29
C GLY A 100 9.15 8.26 0.25
N MET A 101 8.48 9.19 -0.47
CA MET A 101 8.93 10.59 -0.53
C MET A 101 8.80 11.30 0.82
N TYR A 102 7.76 11.02 1.60
CA TYR A 102 7.61 11.59 2.95
C TYR A 102 8.64 11.00 3.90
N ALA A 103 8.87 9.68 3.84
CA ALA A 103 9.92 9.03 4.61
C ALA A 103 11.31 9.60 4.28
N TYR A 104 11.63 9.75 2.99
CA TYR A 104 12.88 10.35 2.53
C TYR A 104 13.03 11.78 3.08
N ARG A 105 12.02 12.64 2.94
CA ARG A 105 12.06 14.01 3.44
C ARG A 105 12.26 14.07 4.95
N THR A 106 11.64 13.16 5.71
CA THR A 106 11.84 13.08 7.16
C THR A 106 13.32 12.85 7.50
N VAL A 107 13.96 11.88 6.86
CA VAL A 107 15.36 11.55 7.10
C VAL A 107 16.27 12.69 6.62
N PHE A 108 16.00 13.26 5.46
CA PHE A 108 16.76 14.39 4.92
C PHE A 108 16.68 15.62 5.85
N SER A 109 15.49 15.99 6.30
CA SER A 109 15.32 17.11 7.22
C SER A 109 15.95 16.85 8.59
N LEU A 110 15.97 15.57 9.05
CA LEU A 110 16.70 15.21 10.26
C LEU A 110 18.22 15.47 10.13
N ILE A 111 18.81 15.06 9.01
CA ILE A 111 20.25 15.30 8.75
C ILE A 111 20.52 16.82 8.69
N LYS A 112 19.67 17.58 8.00
CA LYS A 112 19.78 19.05 7.92
C LYS A 112 19.63 19.72 9.28
N PHE A 113 18.68 19.28 10.09
CA PHE A 113 18.48 19.75 11.47
C PHE A 113 19.77 19.58 12.31
N LEU A 114 20.41 18.41 12.23
CA LEU A 114 21.65 18.15 12.96
C LEU A 114 22.82 18.99 12.46
N GLN A 115 22.80 19.46 11.21
CA GLN A 115 23.83 20.31 10.62
C GLN A 115 23.59 21.80 10.88
N SER A 116 22.38 22.21 11.23
CA SER A 116 21.97 23.62 11.40
C SER A 116 22.20 24.17 12.81
N SER A 117 23.20 23.64 13.53
CA SER A 117 23.46 23.97 14.96
C SER A 117 23.74 25.47 15.26
N ASN A 118 24.00 26.29 14.24
CA ASN A 118 24.33 27.72 14.41
C ASN A 118 23.22 28.67 13.90
N ASN A 119 22.06 28.14 13.43
CA ASN A 119 20.97 28.94 12.88
C ASN A 119 19.62 28.40 13.38
N ASP A 120 19.10 29.02 14.44
CA ASP A 120 17.84 28.59 15.09
C ASP A 120 16.65 28.60 14.13
N ASN A 121 16.56 29.55 13.21
CA ASN A 121 15.44 29.63 12.27
C ASN A 121 15.45 28.46 11.28
N GLU A 122 16.60 28.06 10.78
CA GLU A 122 16.74 26.88 9.92
C GLU A 122 16.45 25.61 10.69
N ALA A 123 16.96 25.51 11.92
CA ALA A 123 16.71 24.36 12.79
C ALA A 123 15.19 24.16 13.05
N ILE A 124 14.46 25.23 13.35
CA ILE A 124 13.01 25.17 13.55
C ILE A 124 12.29 24.73 12.26
N HIS A 125 12.70 25.28 11.10
CA HIS A 125 12.12 24.88 9.82
C HIS A 125 12.27 23.37 9.57
N TYR A 126 13.48 22.82 9.71
CA TYR A 126 13.71 21.38 9.54
C TYR A 126 12.99 20.54 10.58
N LEU A 127 12.87 21.01 11.82
CA LEU A 127 12.12 20.34 12.86
C LEU A 127 10.64 20.18 12.49
N LEU A 128 10.01 21.25 11.99
CA LEU A 128 8.64 21.22 11.51
C LEU A 128 8.46 20.24 10.32
N GLU A 129 9.42 20.20 9.39
CA GLU A 129 9.40 19.26 8.30
C GLU A 129 9.50 17.80 8.75
N ILE A 130 10.37 17.51 9.74
CA ILE A 130 10.49 16.18 10.35
C ILE A 130 9.14 15.74 10.90
N PHE A 131 8.50 16.58 11.71
CA PHE A 131 7.20 16.25 12.28
C PHE A 131 6.12 16.05 11.22
N LYS A 132 5.98 16.98 10.29
CA LYS A 132 4.97 16.92 9.23
C LYS A 132 5.13 15.65 8.37
N ASN A 133 6.31 15.43 7.83
CA ASN A 133 6.55 14.29 6.94
C ASN A 133 6.59 12.97 7.71
N GLY A 134 7.16 12.96 8.93
CA GLY A 134 7.24 11.78 9.79
C GLY A 134 5.86 11.29 10.25
N ILE A 135 5.00 12.19 10.73
CA ILE A 135 3.64 11.86 11.13
C ILE A 135 2.83 11.37 9.92
N THR A 136 2.95 12.04 8.77
CA THR A 136 2.28 11.57 7.54
C THR A 136 2.71 10.16 7.17
N THR A 137 4.02 9.88 7.20
CA THR A 137 4.55 8.55 6.91
C THR A 137 4.00 7.50 7.87
N ALA A 138 4.09 7.78 9.18
CA ALA A 138 3.61 6.86 10.22
C ALA A 138 2.11 6.60 10.10
N SER A 139 1.31 7.64 9.87
CA SER A 139 -0.16 7.53 9.71
C SER A 139 -0.53 6.69 8.51
N VAL A 140 0.13 6.89 7.36
CA VAL A 140 -0.13 6.10 6.15
C VAL A 140 0.29 4.64 6.34
N LEU A 141 1.47 4.36 6.92
CA LEU A 141 1.91 2.99 7.20
C LEU A 141 0.95 2.27 8.14
N PHE A 142 0.48 2.95 9.19
CA PHE A 142 -0.53 2.41 10.09
C PHE A 142 -1.84 2.12 9.37
N ALA A 143 -2.31 3.06 8.54
CA ALA A 143 -3.52 2.92 7.74
C ALA A 143 -3.44 1.73 6.78
N LEU A 144 -2.31 1.55 6.08
CA LEU A 144 -2.07 0.41 5.20
C LEU A 144 -2.08 -0.92 5.96
N ALA A 145 -1.37 -0.99 7.09
CA ALA A 145 -1.28 -2.20 7.90
C ALA A 145 -2.63 -2.61 8.47
N VAL A 146 -3.35 -1.69 9.10
CA VAL A 146 -4.67 -1.95 9.70
C VAL A 146 -5.71 -2.22 8.63
N GLY A 147 -5.77 -1.38 7.58
CA GLY A 147 -6.73 -1.53 6.48
C GLY A 147 -6.65 -2.91 5.83
N ALA A 148 -5.47 -3.38 5.50
CA ALA A 148 -5.30 -4.68 4.84
C ALA A 148 -5.56 -5.88 5.76
N THR A 149 -5.33 -5.74 7.06
CA THR A 149 -5.49 -6.86 8.01
C THR A 149 -6.91 -7.04 8.51
N ILE A 150 -7.72 -6.00 8.60
CA ILE A 150 -9.12 -6.07 9.04
C ILE A 150 -9.93 -7.13 8.25
N PRO A 151 -9.94 -7.18 6.92
CA PRO A 151 -10.68 -8.19 6.18
C PRO A 151 -10.25 -9.62 6.52
N ILE A 152 -8.96 -9.82 6.80
CA ILE A 152 -8.42 -11.14 7.14
C ILE A 152 -8.95 -11.60 8.51
N PHE A 153 -9.06 -10.71 9.48
CA PHE A 153 -9.64 -11.03 10.78
C PHE A 153 -11.14 -11.31 10.70
N ILE A 154 -11.88 -10.51 9.94
CA ILE A 154 -13.33 -10.70 9.73
C ILE A 154 -13.60 -12.08 9.09
N PHE A 155 -12.82 -12.45 8.08
CA PHE A 155 -13.00 -13.70 7.34
C PHE A 155 -12.03 -14.81 7.78
N TYR A 156 -11.47 -14.75 8.98
CA TYR A 156 -10.47 -15.69 9.50
C TYR A 156 -10.89 -17.18 9.34
N LYS A 157 -12.15 -17.50 9.62
CA LYS A 157 -12.68 -18.88 9.48
C LYS A 157 -12.71 -19.37 8.03
N ARG A 158 -12.71 -18.45 7.05
CA ARG A 158 -12.72 -18.74 5.61
C ARG A 158 -11.35 -18.46 4.97
N ALA A 159 -10.34 -18.08 5.74
CA ALA A 159 -9.00 -17.83 5.19
C ALA A 159 -8.37 -19.13 4.67
N PHE A 160 -7.80 -19.07 3.47
CA PHE A 160 -7.04 -20.18 2.91
C PHE A 160 -5.78 -20.38 3.73
N THR A 161 -5.65 -21.54 4.36
CA THR A 161 -4.42 -21.96 5.05
C THR A 161 -3.98 -23.30 4.49
N MET A 162 -2.69 -23.45 4.23
CA MET A 162 -2.12 -24.68 3.64
C MET A 162 -2.47 -25.93 4.49
N THR A 163 -2.50 -25.79 5.80
CA THR A 163 -2.88 -26.86 6.75
C THR A 163 -4.33 -27.32 6.64
N ARG A 164 -5.26 -26.41 6.28
CA ARG A 164 -6.67 -26.78 6.06
C ARG A 164 -6.90 -27.41 4.70
N ALA A 165 -6.15 -27.01 3.66
CA ALA A 165 -6.20 -27.64 2.35
C ALA A 165 -5.74 -29.10 2.41
N SER A 166 -4.67 -29.40 3.14
CA SER A 166 -4.16 -30.77 3.35
C SER A 166 -5.20 -31.70 4.01
N ARG A 167 -6.06 -31.19 4.90
CA ARG A 167 -7.11 -31.99 5.53
C ARG A 167 -8.30 -32.31 4.59
N ARG A 168 -8.54 -31.48 3.56
CA ARG A 168 -9.61 -31.75 2.56
C ARG A 168 -9.20 -32.75 1.50
N ILE A 169 -7.92 -32.89 1.21
CA ILE A 169 -7.41 -33.86 0.23
C ILE A 169 -7.33 -35.26 0.83
N LYS A 170 -7.33 -35.40 2.18
CA LYS A 170 -7.30 -36.69 2.89
C LYS A 170 -8.70 -37.27 3.24
N LYS A 171 -9.78 -36.63 2.83
CA LYS A 171 -11.15 -37.15 2.89
C LYS A 171 -11.69 -37.37 1.47
#